data_2e6ba35fecc7d64f0407b8b4ccb18bc8
#
_entry.id   2e6ba35fecc7d64f0407b8b4ccb18bc8
#
_cell.length_a   1.000
_cell.length_b   1.000
_cell.length_c   1.000
_cell.angle_alpha   90.00
_cell.angle_beta   90.00
_cell.angle_gamma   90.00
#
_symmetry.space_group_name_H-M   'P 1'
#
loop_
_entity.id
_entity.type
_entity.pdbx_description
1 polymer ?
#
loop_
_entity_poly.entity_id
_entity_poly.type
_entity_poly.pdbx_seq_one_letter_code
_entity_poly.pdbx_strand_id
1 'polypeptide(L)'
;MSNEAYKGTVRLTVAQAIIRFLSNQYTERDGVERRLIAGAFGIFGHGNVAGIGQALLQNEIAPAEGENPMPYIMPRNEQGAVHTAAAFAKTTNRLQTWMTTASIGPGSLNMVTGAATATTNRLPVLIFPSDQFATRIPDPVLQQLEDPTSLDVTVNDAFRPVSRFFDRINRPEQLIPSLLSGMRVLTDPAETGAVTIALPQDVQAEAYDWPIEFFAKRVWHVRRPPVERAALERAVAKIRAAKHPLIIAGGGTIYSEASEELRAFAAATGIPVADTQAGKGAINCDHPCSVGGVGSTGGDSGNHLADKADLIIGVGTRYSDFTTASKTQFKNPDVSFVNINITPFDAAKQSAEMVVADAREALVALTEELADYRVDEAYTAEIAAEREAWAAKVEQCYHVGNAPLPAQTEVFGALNELMGDEDVVINAAGSMPGDLQALWQAKTPIQYHVEYAFSCMGYEVPAAMGVKLARPQSEVVSIVGDGSYQMLPMELATVAQEGIKVIYVLLQNYGFASIGALSESRGSQRFGTKYRQRAGGSHLEDNERIAGVDIAANARSWGIDVIEANGIEEFKEAYKAAVASDRATMIHIETDLMGPNPPGSSWWDVAVSQVSELESTQHAYEDYQRDRKPQRHYL
;
A
#
# COMPACT_ATOMS: atom_id res chain seq x y z
N MET A 1 -17.72 -28.43 36.51
CA MET A 1 -18.12 -27.61 35.35
C MET A 1 -19.08 -28.44 34.55
N SER A 2 -20.35 -28.08 34.54
CA SER A 2 -21.43 -28.82 33.90
C SER A 2 -21.26 -28.79 32.38
N ASN A 3 -21.38 -29.95 31.73
CA ASN A 3 -21.34 -30.16 30.28
C ASN A 3 -22.63 -29.61 29.60
N GLU A 4 -22.96 -28.33 29.78
CA GLU A 4 -24.05 -27.65 29.04
C GLU A 4 -23.63 -27.14 27.67
N ALA A 5 -22.62 -27.74 27.04
CA ALA A 5 -21.80 -26.99 26.10
C ALA A 5 -22.07 -27.27 24.61
N TYR A 6 -22.91 -28.17 24.19
CA TYR A 6 -23.16 -28.36 22.76
C TYR A 6 -24.64 -28.15 22.41
N LYS A 7 -24.92 -26.99 21.76
CA LYS A 7 -26.27 -26.69 21.21
C LYS A 7 -26.65 -27.56 20.01
N GLY A 8 -25.82 -28.53 19.66
CA GLY A 8 -26.01 -29.41 18.52
C GLY A 8 -25.07 -29.10 17.36
N THR A 9 -25.28 -29.81 16.27
CA THR A 9 -24.48 -29.64 15.05
C THR A 9 -25.38 -29.31 13.86
N VAL A 10 -24.78 -28.71 12.83
CA VAL A 10 -25.38 -28.50 11.51
C VAL A 10 -24.49 -29.10 10.45
N ARG A 11 -25.11 -29.84 9.51
CA ARG A 11 -24.38 -30.49 8.42
C ARG A 11 -24.22 -29.56 7.25
N LEU A 12 -22.98 -29.16 6.98
CA LEU A 12 -22.60 -28.25 5.88
C LEU A 12 -21.33 -28.78 5.22
N THR A 13 -21.10 -28.40 3.95
CA THR A 13 -19.80 -28.61 3.34
C THR A 13 -18.77 -27.67 3.96
N VAL A 14 -17.47 -27.97 3.78
CA VAL A 14 -16.38 -27.11 4.25
C VAL A 14 -16.54 -25.68 3.69
N ALA A 15 -16.85 -25.55 2.40
CA ALA A 15 -17.06 -24.26 1.76
C ALA A 15 -18.26 -23.49 2.32
N GLN A 16 -19.39 -24.17 2.55
CA GLN A 16 -20.57 -23.54 3.19
C GLN A 16 -20.25 -23.10 4.62
N ALA A 17 -19.49 -23.90 5.36
CA ALA A 17 -19.05 -23.55 6.70
C ALA A 17 -18.13 -22.31 6.68
N ILE A 18 -17.22 -22.19 5.70
CA ILE A 18 -16.37 -21.00 5.52
C ILE A 18 -17.24 -19.74 5.32
N ILE A 19 -18.14 -19.76 4.34
CA ILE A 19 -18.96 -18.58 4.02
C ILE A 19 -19.83 -18.19 5.20
N ARG A 20 -20.49 -19.14 5.85
CA ARG A 20 -21.33 -18.88 7.04
C ARG A 20 -20.53 -18.34 8.23
N PHE A 21 -19.33 -18.86 8.47
CA PHE A 21 -18.44 -18.35 9.52
C PHE A 21 -18.00 -16.92 9.22
N LEU A 22 -17.49 -16.65 8.00
CA LEU A 22 -16.96 -15.34 7.62
C LEU A 22 -18.03 -14.25 7.59
N SER A 23 -19.27 -14.59 7.25
CA SER A 23 -20.38 -13.63 7.23
C SER A 23 -20.69 -13.02 8.60
N ASN A 24 -20.25 -13.66 9.69
CA ASN A 24 -20.54 -13.30 11.07
C ASN A 24 -19.31 -12.86 11.89
N GLN A 25 -18.22 -12.50 11.22
CA GLN A 25 -17.02 -11.96 11.87
C GLN A 25 -17.01 -10.43 11.85
N TYR A 26 -16.70 -9.83 12.98
CA TYR A 26 -16.68 -8.37 13.19
C TYR A 26 -15.39 -7.95 13.88
N THR A 27 -14.92 -6.76 13.59
CA THR A 27 -13.92 -6.04 14.39
C THR A 27 -14.59 -4.97 15.21
N GLU A 28 -14.01 -4.66 16.36
CA GLU A 28 -14.39 -3.50 17.16
C GLU A 28 -13.13 -2.73 17.55
N ARG A 29 -13.18 -1.41 17.42
CA ARG A 29 -12.19 -0.48 17.96
C ARG A 29 -12.88 0.82 18.36
N ASP A 30 -12.58 1.28 19.58
CA ASP A 30 -13.09 2.53 20.15
C ASP A 30 -14.64 2.58 20.21
N GLY A 31 -15.29 1.45 20.49
CA GLY A 31 -16.74 1.33 20.58
C GLY A 31 -17.46 1.21 19.23
N VAL A 32 -16.73 1.20 18.11
CA VAL A 32 -17.33 1.08 16.78
C VAL A 32 -17.10 -0.31 16.22
N GLU A 33 -18.19 -1.04 16.05
CA GLU A 33 -18.20 -2.38 15.46
C GLU A 33 -18.31 -2.28 13.93
N ARG A 34 -17.50 -3.09 13.21
CA ARG A 34 -17.47 -3.17 11.74
C ARG A 34 -17.46 -4.63 11.32
N ARG A 35 -18.13 -4.96 10.22
CA ARG A 35 -18.03 -6.28 9.62
C ARG A 35 -16.61 -6.50 9.09
N LEU A 36 -15.91 -7.56 9.54
CA LEU A 36 -14.51 -7.80 9.16
C LEU A 36 -14.38 -8.19 7.69
N ILE A 37 -15.19 -9.16 7.21
CA ILE A 37 -15.16 -9.62 5.82
C ILE A 37 -16.33 -8.99 5.06
N ALA A 38 -16.03 -7.98 4.25
CA ALA A 38 -17.04 -7.18 3.55
C ALA A 38 -17.67 -7.91 2.37
N GLY A 39 -16.96 -8.85 1.74
CA GLY A 39 -17.41 -9.62 0.59
C GLY A 39 -16.34 -10.56 0.06
N ALA A 40 -16.55 -11.08 -1.15
CA ALA A 40 -15.70 -12.05 -1.81
C ALA A 40 -15.34 -11.61 -3.24
N PHE A 41 -14.06 -11.67 -3.58
CA PHE A 41 -13.57 -11.69 -4.96
C PHE A 41 -13.19 -13.10 -5.35
N GLY A 42 -13.49 -13.53 -6.59
CA GLY A 42 -13.07 -14.84 -7.01
C GLY A 42 -13.21 -15.09 -8.50
N ILE A 43 -12.32 -15.92 -9.03
CA ILE A 43 -12.45 -16.52 -10.34
C ILE A 43 -12.67 -18.01 -10.15
N PHE A 44 -13.79 -18.50 -10.68
CA PHE A 44 -14.13 -19.92 -10.54
C PHE A 44 -13.54 -20.76 -11.67
N GLY A 45 -13.06 -21.92 -11.29
CA GLY A 45 -12.69 -23.01 -12.17
C GLY A 45 -13.07 -24.33 -11.50
N HIS A 46 -12.62 -25.45 -12.05
CA HIS A 46 -12.99 -26.77 -11.51
C HIS A 46 -12.55 -26.95 -10.04
N GLY A 47 -11.55 -26.20 -9.56
CA GLY A 47 -11.04 -26.32 -8.20
C GLY A 47 -11.90 -25.67 -7.12
N ASN A 48 -12.80 -24.74 -7.45
CA ASN A 48 -13.60 -24.00 -6.45
C ASN A 48 -15.07 -23.77 -6.84
N VAL A 49 -15.48 -24.09 -8.07
CA VAL A 49 -16.86 -23.83 -8.52
C VAL A 49 -17.88 -24.64 -7.72
N ALA A 50 -17.58 -25.91 -7.41
CA ALA A 50 -18.45 -26.79 -6.61
C ALA A 50 -18.26 -26.63 -5.09
N GLY A 51 -17.22 -25.89 -4.66
CA GLY A 51 -16.93 -25.54 -3.27
C GLY A 51 -17.38 -24.12 -2.95
N ILE A 52 -16.43 -23.19 -2.90
CA ILE A 52 -16.69 -21.77 -2.55
C ILE A 52 -17.73 -21.14 -3.49
N GLY A 53 -17.71 -21.44 -4.80
CA GLY A 53 -18.69 -20.92 -5.75
C GLY A 53 -20.12 -21.32 -5.40
N GLN A 54 -20.35 -22.60 -5.10
CA GLN A 54 -21.66 -23.08 -4.66
C GLN A 54 -22.08 -22.46 -3.32
N ALA A 55 -21.15 -22.32 -2.38
CA ALA A 55 -21.44 -21.74 -1.07
C ALA A 55 -21.83 -20.25 -1.15
N LEU A 56 -21.16 -19.47 -2.00
CA LEU A 56 -21.52 -18.07 -2.26
C LEU A 56 -22.89 -17.96 -2.95
N LEU A 57 -23.18 -18.81 -3.95
CA LEU A 57 -24.49 -18.85 -4.59
C LEU A 57 -25.58 -19.18 -3.57
N GLN A 58 -25.36 -20.14 -2.69
CA GLN A 58 -26.33 -20.47 -1.64
C GLN A 58 -26.55 -19.30 -0.67
N ASN A 59 -25.50 -18.62 -0.26
CA ASN A 59 -25.60 -17.44 0.60
C ASN A 59 -26.41 -16.31 -0.06
N GLU A 60 -26.29 -16.14 -1.39
CA GLU A 60 -27.04 -15.12 -2.13
C GLU A 60 -28.53 -15.44 -2.24
N ILE A 61 -28.89 -16.67 -2.63
CA ILE A 61 -30.28 -17.04 -2.96
C ILE A 61 -31.07 -17.68 -1.82
N ALA A 62 -30.38 -18.28 -0.85
CA ALA A 62 -31.00 -19.02 0.27
C ALA A 62 -30.12 -18.96 1.52
N PRO A 63 -29.84 -17.76 2.07
CA PRO A 63 -29.01 -17.62 3.27
C PRO A 63 -29.67 -18.35 4.46
N ALA A 64 -28.85 -18.96 5.31
CA ALA A 64 -29.34 -19.55 6.53
C ALA A 64 -29.80 -18.47 7.53
N GLU A 65 -30.65 -18.86 8.51
CA GLU A 65 -31.05 -17.95 9.56
C GLU A 65 -29.82 -17.40 10.33
N GLY A 66 -29.74 -16.07 10.45
CA GLY A 66 -28.63 -15.35 11.09
C GLY A 66 -27.35 -15.28 10.24
N GLU A 67 -27.38 -15.67 8.98
CA GLU A 67 -26.29 -15.52 8.03
C GLU A 67 -26.41 -14.17 7.30
N ASN A 68 -25.33 -13.38 7.30
CA ASN A 68 -25.32 -12.13 6.56
C ASN A 68 -24.96 -12.34 5.08
N PRO A 69 -25.46 -11.50 4.15
CA PRO A 69 -25.08 -11.56 2.75
C PRO A 69 -23.56 -11.41 2.57
N MET A 70 -22.97 -12.18 1.64
CA MET A 70 -21.57 -12.09 1.24
C MET A 70 -21.49 -11.60 -0.21
N PRO A 71 -21.47 -10.28 -0.46
CA PRO A 71 -21.39 -9.74 -1.81
C PRO A 71 -20.23 -10.37 -2.59
N TYR A 72 -20.48 -10.69 -3.85
CA TYR A 72 -19.50 -11.30 -4.72
C TYR A 72 -19.23 -10.41 -5.94
N ILE A 73 -17.94 -10.19 -6.24
CA ILE A 73 -17.46 -9.49 -7.44
C ILE A 73 -16.53 -10.43 -8.21
N MET A 74 -16.77 -10.55 -9.52
CA MET A 74 -15.94 -11.35 -10.42
C MET A 74 -14.84 -10.50 -11.04
N PRO A 75 -13.57 -10.58 -10.57
CA PRO A 75 -12.43 -9.88 -11.17
C PRO A 75 -12.04 -10.52 -12.51
N ARG A 76 -11.11 -9.89 -13.21
CA ARG A 76 -10.53 -10.42 -14.46
C ARG A 76 -9.18 -11.09 -14.27
N ASN A 77 -8.54 -10.82 -13.12
CA ASN A 77 -7.25 -11.41 -12.75
C ASN A 77 -7.19 -11.63 -11.24
N GLU A 78 -6.65 -12.74 -10.81
CA GLU A 78 -6.56 -13.11 -9.39
C GLU A 78 -5.60 -12.19 -8.60
N GLN A 79 -4.53 -11.71 -9.23
CA GLN A 79 -3.65 -10.70 -8.63
C GLN A 79 -4.42 -9.39 -8.42
N GLY A 80 -5.22 -8.98 -9.41
CA GLY A 80 -6.10 -7.80 -9.31
C GLY A 80 -7.08 -7.91 -8.14
N ALA A 81 -7.69 -9.09 -7.94
CA ALA A 81 -8.56 -9.36 -6.79
C ALA A 81 -7.86 -9.09 -5.45
N VAL A 82 -6.64 -9.62 -5.28
CA VAL A 82 -5.88 -9.45 -4.03
C VAL A 82 -5.45 -7.99 -3.84
N HIS A 83 -5.06 -7.29 -4.90
CA HIS A 83 -4.73 -5.87 -4.85
C HIS A 83 -5.95 -5.00 -4.46
N THR A 84 -7.13 -5.31 -5.00
CA THR A 84 -8.39 -4.65 -4.60
C THR A 84 -8.70 -4.85 -3.12
N ALA A 85 -8.58 -6.09 -2.63
CA ALA A 85 -8.77 -6.41 -1.21
C ALA A 85 -7.74 -5.69 -0.32
N ALA A 86 -6.48 -5.63 -0.74
CA ALA A 86 -5.42 -4.91 -0.02
C ALA A 86 -5.67 -3.40 0.03
N ALA A 87 -6.13 -2.79 -1.08
CA ALA A 87 -6.48 -1.38 -1.14
C ALA A 87 -7.68 -1.05 -0.24
N PHE A 88 -8.70 -1.90 -0.24
CA PHE A 88 -9.85 -1.79 0.66
C PHE A 88 -9.41 -1.84 2.13
N ALA A 89 -8.59 -2.85 2.50
CA ALA A 89 -8.10 -3.02 3.86
C ALA A 89 -7.23 -1.84 4.34
N LYS A 90 -6.40 -1.28 3.45
CA LYS A 90 -5.62 -0.06 3.72
C LYS A 90 -6.54 1.13 4.01
N THR A 91 -7.53 1.34 3.17
CA THR A 91 -8.46 2.47 3.25
C THR A 91 -9.38 2.40 4.47
N THR A 92 -9.66 1.20 4.97
CA THR A 92 -10.45 0.96 6.20
C THR A 92 -9.58 0.83 7.45
N ASN A 93 -8.37 1.37 7.45
CA ASN A 93 -7.42 1.36 8.58
C ASN A 93 -7.17 -0.05 9.15
N ARG A 94 -7.13 -1.08 8.27
CA ARG A 94 -6.92 -2.51 8.62
C ARG A 94 -8.03 -3.13 9.46
N LEU A 95 -9.21 -2.50 9.53
CA LEU A 95 -10.33 -2.98 10.35
C LEU A 95 -11.32 -3.85 9.56
N GLN A 96 -11.23 -3.85 8.24
CA GLN A 96 -12.07 -4.62 7.33
C GLN A 96 -11.25 -5.13 6.14
N THR A 97 -11.71 -6.21 5.53
CA THR A 97 -11.10 -6.77 4.33
C THR A 97 -12.12 -7.50 3.46
N TRP A 98 -11.68 -8.00 2.31
CA TRP A 98 -12.40 -8.92 1.46
C TRP A 98 -11.69 -10.27 1.44
N MET A 99 -12.43 -11.36 1.30
CA MET A 99 -11.83 -12.63 0.95
C MET A 99 -11.59 -12.73 -0.56
N THR A 100 -10.55 -13.44 -0.95
CA THR A 100 -10.25 -13.75 -2.36
C THR A 100 -10.14 -15.26 -2.56
N THR A 101 -10.61 -15.75 -3.69
CA THR A 101 -10.50 -17.17 -4.04
C THR A 101 -10.14 -17.35 -5.52
N ALA A 102 -9.42 -18.41 -5.82
CA ALA A 102 -9.06 -18.78 -7.18
C ALA A 102 -9.09 -20.30 -7.36
N SER A 103 -9.17 -20.72 -8.62
CA SER A 103 -9.01 -22.12 -8.99
C SER A 103 -7.57 -22.61 -8.74
N ILE A 104 -7.32 -23.87 -9.03
CA ILE A 104 -6.04 -24.55 -8.78
C ILE A 104 -4.95 -24.03 -9.73
N GLY A 105 -3.70 -24.25 -9.35
CA GLY A 105 -2.54 -24.07 -10.23
C GLY A 105 -2.33 -22.62 -10.65
N PRO A 106 -2.45 -22.29 -11.95
CA PRO A 106 -2.17 -20.94 -12.45
C PRO A 106 -3.05 -19.87 -11.81
N GLY A 107 -4.33 -20.15 -11.55
CA GLY A 107 -5.21 -19.19 -10.85
C GLY A 107 -4.73 -18.90 -9.44
N SER A 108 -4.40 -19.93 -8.67
CA SER A 108 -3.80 -19.77 -7.33
C SER A 108 -2.48 -19.01 -7.39
N LEU A 109 -1.55 -19.37 -8.28
CA LEU A 109 -0.24 -18.72 -8.38
C LEU A 109 -0.31 -17.25 -8.77
N ASN A 110 -1.31 -16.84 -9.54
CA ASN A 110 -1.52 -15.42 -9.85
C ASN A 110 -1.75 -14.56 -8.60
N MET A 111 -2.23 -15.12 -7.49
CA MET A 111 -2.44 -14.37 -6.25
C MET A 111 -1.17 -14.15 -5.41
N VAL A 112 -0.07 -14.85 -5.69
CA VAL A 112 1.15 -14.83 -4.86
C VAL A 112 1.76 -13.42 -4.76
N THR A 113 1.85 -12.69 -5.87
CA THR A 113 2.33 -11.30 -5.86
C THR A 113 1.44 -10.40 -5.00
N GLY A 114 0.11 -10.56 -5.09
CA GLY A 114 -0.83 -9.83 -4.25
C GLY A 114 -0.68 -10.16 -2.76
N ALA A 115 -0.45 -11.44 -2.42
CA ALA A 115 -0.17 -11.86 -1.03
C ALA A 115 1.12 -11.21 -0.50
N ALA A 116 2.18 -11.16 -1.31
CA ALA A 116 3.43 -10.47 -0.98
C ALA A 116 3.20 -8.98 -0.74
N THR A 117 2.43 -8.31 -1.61
CA THR A 117 2.03 -6.91 -1.45
C THR A 117 1.31 -6.68 -0.12
N ALA A 118 0.31 -7.51 0.19
CA ALA A 118 -0.43 -7.42 1.44
C ALA A 118 0.48 -7.62 2.67
N THR A 119 1.33 -8.63 2.66
CA THR A 119 2.24 -8.94 3.77
C THR A 119 3.31 -7.87 3.98
N THR A 120 3.92 -7.37 2.89
CA THR A 120 4.94 -6.33 2.96
C THR A 120 4.37 -5.02 3.50
N ASN A 121 3.13 -4.69 3.14
CA ASN A 121 2.42 -3.50 3.63
C ASN A 121 1.68 -3.75 4.96
N ARG A 122 1.70 -4.97 5.50
CA ARG A 122 0.96 -5.37 6.72
C ARG A 122 -0.53 -5.06 6.60
N LEU A 123 -1.15 -5.49 5.50
CA LEU A 123 -2.58 -5.30 5.23
C LEU A 123 -3.30 -6.64 5.39
N PRO A 124 -4.39 -6.70 6.16
CA PRO A 124 -5.17 -7.92 6.31
C PRO A 124 -5.84 -8.28 4.98
N VAL A 125 -5.49 -9.42 4.41
CA VAL A 125 -6.16 -9.99 3.23
C VAL A 125 -6.33 -11.48 3.44
N LEU A 126 -7.54 -11.99 3.22
CA LEU A 126 -7.87 -13.41 3.37
C LEU A 126 -7.91 -14.10 2.00
N ILE A 127 -7.05 -15.08 1.81
CA ILE A 127 -6.82 -15.75 0.52
C ILE A 127 -7.13 -17.23 0.63
N PHE A 128 -8.05 -17.72 -0.21
CA PHE A 128 -8.42 -19.12 -0.35
C PHE A 128 -8.04 -19.65 -1.74
N PRO A 129 -6.77 -20.00 -1.98
CA PRO A 129 -6.39 -20.70 -3.19
C PRO A 129 -6.93 -22.14 -3.15
N SER A 130 -7.47 -22.63 -4.26
CA SER A 130 -7.79 -24.04 -4.38
C SER A 130 -6.52 -24.87 -4.49
N ASP A 131 -6.57 -26.10 -3.99
CA ASP A 131 -5.40 -26.98 -3.96
C ASP A 131 -5.71 -28.34 -4.59
N GLN A 132 -4.68 -29.13 -4.77
CA GLN A 132 -4.79 -30.50 -5.27
C GLN A 132 -5.69 -31.34 -4.37
N PHE A 133 -6.12 -32.50 -4.88
CA PHE A 133 -6.89 -33.45 -4.10
C PHE A 133 -6.15 -33.87 -2.82
N ALA A 134 -6.85 -33.80 -1.68
CA ALA A 134 -6.33 -34.37 -0.43
C ALA A 134 -6.40 -35.91 -0.39
N THR A 135 -7.31 -36.52 -1.18
CA THR A 135 -7.59 -37.95 -1.15
C THR A 135 -6.82 -38.77 -2.18
N ARG A 136 -6.12 -38.12 -3.10
CA ARG A 136 -5.32 -38.82 -4.12
C ARG A 136 -4.14 -38.00 -4.62
N ILE A 137 -3.12 -38.67 -5.12
CA ILE A 137 -1.93 -38.07 -5.73
C ILE A 137 -2.27 -37.49 -7.12
N PRO A 138 -1.67 -36.36 -7.54
CA PRO A 138 -1.72 -35.87 -8.92
C PRO A 138 -0.94 -36.78 -9.85
N ASP A 139 -1.64 -37.53 -10.73
CA ASP A 139 -1.10 -38.61 -11.54
C ASP A 139 -1.53 -38.50 -13.01
N PRO A 140 -0.91 -37.62 -13.82
CA PRO A 140 -0.99 -36.16 -13.67
C PRO A 140 -2.44 -35.68 -13.69
N VAL A 141 -2.78 -34.70 -12.86
CA VAL A 141 -4.11 -34.09 -12.79
C VAL A 141 -4.08 -32.65 -13.32
N LEU A 142 -5.14 -32.24 -14.03
CA LEU A 142 -5.23 -30.89 -14.62
C LEU A 142 -4.91 -29.80 -13.60
N GLN A 143 -3.99 -28.91 -13.97
CA GLN A 143 -3.55 -27.75 -13.17
C GLN A 143 -2.96 -28.13 -11.79
N GLN A 144 -2.52 -29.35 -11.60
CA GLN A 144 -1.82 -29.78 -10.39
C GLN A 144 -0.37 -30.16 -10.71
N LEU A 145 0.51 -29.88 -9.75
CA LEU A 145 1.91 -30.19 -9.88
C LEU A 145 2.14 -31.68 -9.59
N GLU A 146 2.82 -32.38 -10.48
CA GLU A 146 3.35 -33.71 -10.23
C GLU A 146 4.81 -33.58 -9.79
N ASP A 147 5.08 -33.77 -8.49
CA ASP A 147 6.43 -33.68 -7.94
C ASP A 147 6.94 -35.11 -7.61
N PRO A 148 7.96 -35.60 -8.34
CA PRO A 148 8.48 -36.96 -8.09
C PRO A 148 9.31 -37.05 -6.80
N THR A 149 9.65 -35.91 -6.18
CA THR A 149 10.49 -35.85 -4.97
C THR A 149 9.68 -35.73 -3.68
N SER A 150 8.45 -35.24 -3.76
CA SER A 150 7.57 -35.02 -2.60
C SER A 150 6.10 -35.07 -2.99
N LEU A 151 5.32 -35.92 -2.33
CA LEU A 151 3.89 -36.10 -2.62
C LEU A 151 2.98 -35.07 -1.91
N ASP A 152 3.51 -34.27 -1.01
CA ASP A 152 2.76 -33.27 -0.23
C ASP A 152 3.06 -31.82 -0.66
N VAL A 153 3.99 -31.61 -1.59
CA VAL A 153 4.28 -30.31 -2.18
C VAL A 153 3.24 -29.96 -3.24
N THR A 154 2.67 -28.77 -3.14
CA THR A 154 1.76 -28.22 -4.14
C THR A 154 2.23 -26.81 -4.58
N VAL A 155 1.66 -26.29 -5.66
CA VAL A 155 1.95 -24.91 -6.09
C VAL A 155 1.66 -23.87 -4.99
N ASN A 156 0.73 -24.18 -4.08
CA ASN A 156 0.35 -23.26 -3.00
C ASN A 156 1.42 -23.15 -1.90
N ASP A 157 2.44 -23.99 -1.88
CA ASP A 157 3.59 -23.79 -0.99
C ASP A 157 4.38 -22.49 -1.33
N ALA A 158 4.18 -21.92 -2.54
CA ALA A 158 4.68 -20.59 -2.89
C ALA A 158 4.09 -19.46 -2.02
N PHE A 159 2.97 -19.67 -1.35
CA PHE A 159 2.40 -18.67 -0.43
C PHE A 159 3.11 -18.63 0.94
N ARG A 160 3.83 -19.70 1.35
CA ARG A 160 4.46 -19.75 2.68
C ARG A 160 5.36 -18.57 2.99
N PRO A 161 6.30 -18.17 2.11
CA PRO A 161 7.18 -17.03 2.40
C PRO A 161 6.49 -15.66 2.31
N VAL A 162 5.32 -15.59 1.69
CA VAL A 162 4.62 -14.32 1.44
C VAL A 162 3.34 -14.14 2.27
N SER A 163 3.04 -15.08 3.18
CA SER A 163 1.88 -15.02 4.08
C SER A 163 2.31 -14.90 5.54
N ARG A 164 1.52 -14.19 6.34
CA ARG A 164 1.68 -14.14 7.80
C ARG A 164 1.10 -15.37 8.50
N PHE A 165 0.13 -15.99 7.86
CA PHE A 165 -0.40 -17.28 8.27
C PHE A 165 -0.68 -18.10 7.02
N PHE A 166 -0.25 -19.35 7.01
CA PHE A 166 -0.51 -20.33 5.96
C PHE A 166 -0.98 -21.63 6.56
N ASP A 167 -2.09 -22.17 6.04
CA ASP A 167 -2.53 -23.54 6.35
C ASP A 167 -3.11 -24.21 5.10
N ARG A 168 -3.26 -25.55 5.15
CA ARG A 168 -3.90 -26.37 4.12
C ARG A 168 -4.91 -27.30 4.78
N ILE A 169 -6.16 -27.22 4.37
CA ILE A 169 -7.27 -27.97 4.97
C ILE A 169 -7.43 -29.30 4.26
N ASN A 170 -6.68 -30.29 4.68
CA ASN A 170 -6.77 -31.66 4.13
C ASN A 170 -7.94 -32.47 4.70
N ARG A 171 -8.55 -32.00 5.79
CA ARG A 171 -9.70 -32.61 6.45
C ARG A 171 -10.61 -31.54 7.04
N PRO A 172 -11.95 -31.73 7.02
CA PRO A 172 -12.90 -30.75 7.56
C PRO A 172 -12.59 -30.30 8.99
N GLU A 173 -12.14 -31.19 9.86
CA GLU A 173 -11.86 -30.89 11.27
C GLU A 173 -10.77 -29.82 11.49
N GLN A 174 -9.88 -29.64 10.52
CA GLN A 174 -8.82 -28.64 10.58
C GLN A 174 -9.35 -27.20 10.40
N LEU A 175 -10.55 -27.04 9.83
CA LEU A 175 -11.07 -25.71 9.46
C LEU A 175 -11.25 -24.79 10.66
N ILE A 176 -11.81 -25.29 11.77
CA ILE A 176 -12.10 -24.47 12.95
C ILE A 176 -10.83 -23.80 13.50
N PRO A 177 -9.77 -24.54 13.90
CA PRO A 177 -8.56 -23.91 14.42
C PRO A 177 -7.85 -23.05 13.38
N SER A 178 -7.89 -23.42 12.11
CA SER A 178 -7.26 -22.66 11.04
C SER A 178 -7.93 -21.29 10.83
N LEU A 179 -9.27 -21.25 10.71
CA LEU A 179 -10.00 -19.98 10.57
C LEU A 179 -9.82 -19.07 11.80
N LEU A 180 -9.89 -19.63 13.01
CA LEU A 180 -9.68 -18.84 14.23
C LEU A 180 -8.25 -18.26 14.30
N SER A 181 -7.25 -19.04 13.90
CA SER A 181 -5.85 -18.54 13.80
C SER A 181 -5.71 -17.47 12.73
N GLY A 182 -6.34 -17.64 11.58
CA GLY A 182 -6.38 -16.66 10.51
C GLY A 182 -7.03 -15.34 10.96
N MET A 183 -8.18 -15.42 11.63
CA MET A 183 -8.85 -14.20 12.16
C MET A 183 -7.97 -13.47 13.17
N ARG A 184 -7.28 -14.18 14.07
CA ARG A 184 -6.32 -13.58 15.00
C ARG A 184 -5.25 -12.76 14.26
N VAL A 185 -4.70 -13.29 13.18
CA VAL A 185 -3.67 -12.58 12.39
C VAL A 185 -4.27 -11.39 11.65
N LEU A 186 -5.46 -11.55 11.03
CA LEU A 186 -6.12 -10.44 10.32
C LEU A 186 -6.46 -9.26 11.24
N THR A 187 -6.72 -9.51 12.51
CA THR A 187 -7.16 -8.49 13.49
C THR A 187 -6.06 -8.00 14.42
N ASP A 188 -4.84 -8.53 14.31
CA ASP A 188 -3.71 -8.08 15.12
C ASP A 188 -3.06 -6.82 14.49
N PRO A 189 -3.00 -5.69 15.21
CA PRO A 189 -2.47 -4.44 14.65
C PRO A 189 -0.96 -4.49 14.36
N ALA A 190 -0.21 -5.43 14.97
CA ALA A 190 1.24 -5.57 14.81
C ALA A 190 1.62 -6.64 13.77
N GLU A 191 0.92 -7.79 13.78
CA GLU A 191 1.31 -8.99 13.03
C GLU A 191 0.49 -9.22 11.75
N THR A 192 -0.46 -8.34 11.42
CA THR A 192 -1.35 -8.53 10.26
C THR A 192 -0.61 -8.56 8.92
N GLY A 193 -1.23 -9.20 7.95
CA GLY A 193 -0.76 -9.39 6.58
C GLY A 193 -1.67 -10.39 5.85
N ALA A 194 -1.17 -10.97 4.76
CA ALA A 194 -1.90 -12.01 4.06
C ALA A 194 -2.09 -13.27 4.93
N VAL A 195 -3.32 -13.74 5.01
CA VAL A 195 -3.71 -15.02 5.58
C VAL A 195 -4.13 -15.93 4.44
N THR A 196 -3.38 -16.99 4.19
CA THR A 196 -3.64 -17.94 3.11
C THR A 196 -4.05 -19.27 3.70
N ILE A 197 -5.24 -19.75 3.31
CA ILE A 197 -5.76 -21.08 3.68
C ILE A 197 -6.06 -21.84 2.41
N ALA A 198 -5.18 -22.75 2.04
CA ALA A 198 -5.30 -23.57 0.85
C ALA A 198 -6.39 -24.63 1.01
N LEU A 199 -7.25 -24.75 0.01
CA LEU A 199 -8.44 -25.60 0.06
C LEU A 199 -8.39 -26.67 -1.04
N PRO A 200 -8.03 -27.93 -0.73
CA PRO A 200 -8.16 -29.02 -1.67
C PRO A 200 -9.56 -29.12 -2.24
N GLN A 201 -9.65 -29.37 -3.57
CA GLN A 201 -10.91 -29.25 -4.30
C GLN A 201 -11.97 -30.26 -3.86
N ASP A 202 -11.58 -31.45 -3.41
CA ASP A 202 -12.47 -32.48 -2.86
C ASP A 202 -12.94 -32.11 -1.45
N VAL A 203 -12.06 -31.60 -0.61
CA VAL A 203 -12.37 -31.21 0.77
C VAL A 203 -13.36 -30.03 0.83
N GLN A 204 -13.29 -29.09 -0.11
CA GLN A 204 -14.26 -27.97 -0.17
C GLN A 204 -15.71 -28.48 -0.23
N ALA A 205 -15.96 -29.60 -0.93
CA ALA A 205 -17.28 -30.18 -1.11
C ALA A 205 -17.62 -31.26 -0.07
N GLU A 206 -16.67 -31.64 0.79
CA GLU A 206 -16.88 -32.61 1.85
C GLU A 206 -17.79 -32.07 2.94
N ALA A 207 -18.81 -32.85 3.34
CA ALA A 207 -19.75 -32.45 4.39
C ALA A 207 -19.27 -32.92 5.77
N TYR A 208 -19.46 -32.06 6.76
CA TYR A 208 -19.13 -32.35 8.16
C TYR A 208 -20.23 -31.83 9.10
N ASP A 209 -20.32 -32.38 10.29
CA ASP A 209 -21.29 -31.98 11.31
C ASP A 209 -20.67 -30.92 12.25
N TRP A 210 -20.86 -29.66 11.88
CA TRP A 210 -20.24 -28.49 12.53
C TRP A 210 -20.98 -28.11 13.81
N PRO A 211 -20.27 -27.75 14.91
CA PRO A 211 -20.89 -27.14 16.07
C PRO A 211 -21.59 -25.82 15.68
N ILE A 212 -22.86 -25.65 16.11
CA ILE A 212 -23.64 -24.43 15.77
C ILE A 212 -22.96 -23.17 16.30
N GLU A 213 -22.30 -23.25 17.46
CA GLU A 213 -21.55 -22.16 18.09
C GLU A 213 -20.41 -21.62 17.22
N PHE A 214 -19.89 -22.41 16.29
CA PHE A 214 -18.85 -21.97 15.36
C PHE A 214 -19.32 -20.81 14.48
N PHE A 215 -20.60 -20.76 14.17
CA PHE A 215 -21.22 -19.76 13.30
C PHE A 215 -21.80 -18.56 14.03
N ALA A 216 -21.74 -18.51 15.35
CA ALA A 216 -22.21 -17.38 16.12
C ALA A 216 -21.43 -16.10 15.76
N LYS A 217 -22.12 -14.96 15.84
CA LYS A 217 -21.46 -13.65 15.72
C LYS A 217 -20.27 -13.57 16.65
N ARG A 218 -19.12 -13.16 16.13
CA ARG A 218 -17.91 -12.96 16.92
C ARG A 218 -17.31 -11.59 16.64
N VAL A 219 -17.01 -10.87 17.71
CA VAL A 219 -16.37 -9.55 17.67
C VAL A 219 -14.91 -9.70 18.11
N TRP A 220 -14.00 -9.25 17.25
CA TRP A 220 -12.57 -9.21 17.49
C TRP A 220 -12.20 -7.79 17.91
N HIS A 221 -11.82 -7.61 19.16
CA HIS A 221 -11.42 -6.31 19.70
C HIS A 221 -9.99 -5.98 19.26
N VAL A 222 -9.86 -4.98 18.38
CA VAL A 222 -8.56 -4.47 17.92
C VAL A 222 -8.00 -3.54 18.98
N ARG A 223 -7.05 -4.06 19.74
CA ARG A 223 -6.49 -3.40 20.92
C ARG A 223 -5.63 -2.18 20.58
N ARG A 224 -5.58 -1.22 21.52
CA ARG A 224 -4.62 -0.12 21.60
C ARG A 224 -3.68 -0.37 22.79
N PRO A 225 -2.48 -0.96 22.61
CA PRO A 225 -1.54 -1.13 23.72
C PRO A 225 -1.13 0.23 24.30
N PRO A 226 -1.28 0.43 25.64
CA PRO A 226 -0.86 1.66 26.31
C PRO A 226 0.66 1.73 26.39
N VAL A 227 1.19 2.92 26.71
CA VAL A 227 2.61 3.14 26.92
C VAL A 227 3.07 2.58 28.27
N GLU A 228 4.18 1.85 28.28
CA GLU A 228 4.87 1.49 29.51
C GLU A 228 5.44 2.74 30.19
N ARG A 229 5.13 2.94 31.48
CA ARG A 229 5.52 4.15 32.25
C ARG A 229 7.02 4.45 32.17
N ALA A 230 7.86 3.45 32.37
CA ALA A 230 9.32 3.63 32.36
C ALA A 230 9.84 4.03 30.95
N ALA A 231 9.25 3.49 29.89
CA ALA A 231 9.61 3.88 28.51
C ALA A 231 9.18 5.33 28.22
N LEU A 232 8.00 5.73 28.69
CA LEU A 232 7.50 7.11 28.57
C LEU A 232 8.46 8.09 29.27
N GLU A 233 8.87 7.82 30.50
CA GLU A 233 9.79 8.66 31.28
C GLU A 233 11.14 8.84 30.57
N ARG A 234 11.71 7.77 29.98
CA ARG A 234 12.96 7.86 29.22
C ARG A 234 12.80 8.64 27.91
N ALA A 235 11.67 8.45 27.21
CA ALA A 235 11.37 9.21 26.00
C ALA A 235 11.22 10.71 26.30
N VAL A 236 10.46 11.06 27.33
CA VAL A 236 10.28 12.46 27.80
C VAL A 236 11.62 13.09 28.15
N ALA A 237 12.49 12.38 28.86
CA ALA A 237 13.82 12.90 29.21
C ALA A 237 14.67 13.20 27.96
N LYS A 238 14.65 12.33 26.94
CA LYS A 238 15.33 12.59 25.66
C LYS A 238 14.76 13.77 24.91
N ILE A 239 13.42 13.90 24.85
CA ILE A 239 12.75 15.02 24.17
C ILE A 239 13.11 16.35 24.84
N ARG A 240 13.08 16.41 26.17
CA ARG A 240 13.44 17.62 26.92
C ARG A 240 14.93 18.03 26.76
N ALA A 241 15.79 17.06 26.49
CA ALA A 241 17.24 17.32 26.30
C ALA A 241 17.60 17.78 24.87
N ALA A 242 16.73 17.48 23.90
CA ALA A 242 16.99 17.76 22.50
C ALA A 242 16.85 19.26 22.17
N LYS A 243 17.72 19.75 21.26
CA LYS A 243 17.69 21.12 20.75
C LYS A 243 16.99 21.23 19.41
N HIS A 244 17.15 20.22 18.57
CA HIS A 244 16.58 20.13 17.23
C HIS A 244 15.80 18.80 17.05
N PRO A 245 14.75 18.57 17.86
CA PRO A 245 13.94 17.34 17.70
C PRO A 245 13.11 17.39 16.42
N LEU A 246 12.98 16.25 15.73
CA LEU A 246 12.13 16.08 14.55
C LEU A 246 11.26 14.85 14.69
N ILE A 247 9.96 14.98 14.44
CA ILE A 247 9.05 13.84 14.33
C ILE A 247 9.08 13.31 12.90
N ILE A 248 9.16 11.97 12.74
CA ILE A 248 8.93 11.28 11.48
C ILE A 248 7.66 10.45 11.58
N ALA A 249 6.59 10.93 10.94
CA ALA A 249 5.29 10.27 10.92
C ALA A 249 5.26 9.20 9.83
N GLY A 250 4.98 7.96 10.23
CA GLY A 250 4.79 6.83 9.32
C GLY A 250 3.33 6.41 9.21
N GLY A 251 3.06 5.38 8.40
CA GLY A 251 1.72 4.82 8.19
C GLY A 251 1.04 4.31 9.46
N GLY A 252 1.81 3.94 10.49
CA GLY A 252 1.27 3.53 11.80
C GLY A 252 0.47 4.64 12.47
N THR A 253 0.82 5.91 12.26
CA THR A 253 0.05 7.06 12.74
C THR A 253 -1.36 7.09 12.14
N ILE A 254 -1.46 6.83 10.83
CA ILE A 254 -2.74 6.81 10.10
C ILE A 254 -3.57 5.59 10.53
N TYR A 255 -2.97 4.38 10.57
CA TYR A 255 -3.69 3.17 10.96
C TYR A 255 -4.15 3.18 12.42
N SER A 256 -3.45 3.91 13.29
CA SER A 256 -3.85 4.16 14.66
C SER A 256 -4.94 5.25 14.78
N GLU A 257 -5.29 5.94 13.67
CA GLU A 257 -6.19 7.11 13.68
C GLU A 257 -5.69 8.19 14.66
N ALA A 258 -4.37 8.41 14.70
CA ALA A 258 -3.68 9.29 15.64
C ALA A 258 -3.31 10.66 15.04
N SER A 259 -3.91 11.05 13.92
CA SER A 259 -3.56 12.31 13.22
C SER A 259 -3.96 13.56 14.02
N GLU A 260 -5.07 13.51 14.76
CA GLU A 260 -5.48 14.61 15.64
C GLU A 260 -4.52 14.78 16.81
N GLU A 261 -4.14 13.67 17.46
CA GLU A 261 -3.21 13.66 18.57
C GLU A 261 -1.81 14.09 18.12
N LEU A 262 -1.37 13.72 16.89
CA LEU A 262 -0.12 14.19 16.31
C LEU A 262 -0.15 15.72 16.10
N ARG A 263 -1.25 16.25 15.55
CA ARG A 263 -1.42 17.71 15.36
C ARG A 263 -1.40 18.45 16.68
N ALA A 264 -2.15 17.95 17.67
CA ALA A 264 -2.19 18.55 19.01
C ALA A 264 -0.81 18.54 19.67
N PHE A 265 -0.08 17.43 19.61
CA PHE A 265 1.27 17.30 20.14
C PHE A 265 2.25 18.27 19.45
N ALA A 266 2.24 18.30 18.11
CA ALA A 266 3.09 19.21 17.35
C ALA A 266 2.75 20.70 17.64
N ALA A 267 1.48 21.07 17.74
CA ALA A 267 1.05 22.42 18.09
C ALA A 267 1.49 22.85 19.49
N ALA A 268 1.39 21.95 20.47
CA ALA A 268 1.80 22.21 21.85
C ALA A 268 3.31 22.38 21.98
N THR A 269 4.08 21.46 21.39
CA THR A 269 5.54 21.40 21.55
C THR A 269 6.32 22.25 20.56
N GLY A 270 5.73 22.58 19.41
CA GLY A 270 6.41 23.24 18.29
C GLY A 270 7.38 22.33 17.53
N ILE A 271 7.44 21.02 17.83
CA ILE A 271 8.32 20.07 17.15
C ILE A 271 7.84 19.87 15.70
N PRO A 272 8.73 20.01 14.70
CA PRO A 272 8.38 19.80 13.30
C PRO A 272 8.07 18.33 13.02
N VAL A 273 7.21 18.10 12.03
CA VAL A 273 6.77 16.76 11.59
C VAL A 273 7.07 16.59 10.11
N ALA A 274 7.95 15.64 9.81
CA ALA A 274 8.16 15.15 8.45
C ALA A 274 7.37 13.86 8.23
N ASP A 275 6.90 13.62 7.01
CA ASP A 275 6.18 12.41 6.65
C ASP A 275 7.05 11.42 5.83
N THR A 276 6.72 10.14 5.96
CA THR A 276 7.20 9.09 5.06
C THR A 276 6.18 8.87 3.95
N GLN A 277 6.52 8.06 2.93
CA GLN A 277 5.57 7.65 1.89
C GLN A 277 4.22 7.17 2.47
N ALA A 278 4.27 6.27 3.44
CA ALA A 278 3.07 5.70 4.05
C ALA A 278 2.43 6.62 5.11
N GLY A 279 3.15 7.63 5.57
CA GLY A 279 2.69 8.58 6.58
C GLY A 279 2.17 9.90 6.01
N LYS A 280 2.24 10.08 4.69
CA LYS A 280 1.79 11.32 4.06
C LYS A 280 0.31 11.58 4.33
N GLY A 281 0.01 12.81 4.80
CA GLY A 281 -1.32 13.18 5.28
C GLY A 281 -1.57 12.91 6.77
N ALA A 282 -0.64 12.26 7.49
CA ALA A 282 -0.74 12.11 8.94
C ALA A 282 -0.79 13.46 9.67
N ILE A 283 -0.10 14.46 9.12
CA ILE A 283 -0.27 15.88 9.48
C ILE A 283 -0.76 16.66 8.27
N ASN A 284 -1.67 17.62 8.49
CA ASN A 284 -2.12 18.52 7.43
C ASN A 284 -0.95 19.37 6.92
N CYS A 285 -0.81 19.51 5.59
CA CYS A 285 0.26 20.31 4.97
C CYS A 285 0.27 21.77 5.41
N ASP A 286 -0.90 22.34 5.76
CA ASP A 286 -1.04 23.71 6.23
C ASP A 286 -0.62 23.90 7.71
N HIS A 287 -0.45 22.81 8.46
CA HIS A 287 -0.06 22.90 9.86
C HIS A 287 1.33 23.55 10.03
N PRO A 288 1.53 24.52 10.95
CA PRO A 288 2.80 25.24 11.12
C PRO A 288 4.03 24.36 11.35
N CYS A 289 3.84 23.17 11.89
CA CYS A 289 4.92 22.20 12.12
C CYS A 289 5.08 21.17 10.97
N SER A 290 4.25 21.19 9.92
CA SER A 290 4.40 20.26 8.79
C SER A 290 5.57 20.69 7.91
N VAL A 291 6.56 19.80 7.72
CA VAL A 291 7.77 20.10 6.94
C VAL A 291 7.93 19.20 5.70
N GLY A 292 6.85 18.51 5.30
CA GLY A 292 6.82 17.67 4.09
C GLY A 292 7.55 16.35 4.23
N GLY A 293 7.88 15.74 3.09
CA GLY A 293 8.46 14.41 3.03
C GLY A 293 9.94 14.34 3.43
N VAL A 294 10.37 13.22 4.01
CA VAL A 294 11.77 12.93 4.37
C VAL A 294 12.30 11.69 3.62
N GLY A 295 13.58 11.70 3.33
CA GLY A 295 14.33 10.58 2.76
C GLY A 295 14.60 10.72 1.27
N SER A 296 14.84 9.59 0.58
CA SER A 296 15.25 9.56 -0.83
C SER A 296 14.29 10.27 -1.78
N THR A 297 12.99 10.26 -1.47
CA THR A 297 11.92 10.92 -2.22
C THR A 297 11.26 12.05 -1.42
N GLY A 298 11.96 12.57 -0.40
CA GLY A 298 11.50 13.69 0.40
C GLY A 298 11.71 15.05 -0.28
N GLY A 299 11.35 16.11 0.44
CA GLY A 299 11.62 17.49 0.05
C GLY A 299 12.76 18.11 0.83
N ASP A 300 13.25 19.29 0.37
CA ASP A 300 14.37 19.97 1.03
C ASP A 300 14.09 20.27 2.51
N SER A 301 12.93 20.79 2.85
CA SER A 301 12.59 21.17 4.21
C SER A 301 12.69 19.98 5.18
N GLY A 302 12.02 18.85 4.86
CA GLY A 302 12.09 17.63 5.68
C GLY A 302 13.50 17.07 5.77
N ASN A 303 14.24 17.05 4.65
CA ASN A 303 15.59 16.48 4.59
C ASN A 303 16.63 17.38 5.31
N HIS A 304 16.58 18.69 5.16
CA HIS A 304 17.49 19.60 5.86
C HIS A 304 17.31 19.55 7.38
N LEU A 305 16.06 19.55 7.85
CA LEU A 305 15.80 19.43 9.28
C LEU A 305 16.20 18.06 9.83
N ALA A 306 15.99 16.99 9.04
CA ALA A 306 16.41 15.64 9.42
C ALA A 306 17.93 15.50 9.52
N ASP A 307 18.70 16.18 8.65
CA ASP A 307 20.16 16.16 8.68
C ASP A 307 20.76 16.90 9.89
N LYS A 308 20.05 17.91 10.41
CA LYS A 308 20.48 18.70 11.57
C LYS A 308 19.98 18.14 12.90
N ALA A 309 18.93 17.30 12.88
CA ALA A 309 18.27 16.83 14.09
C ALA A 309 19.23 16.09 15.04
N ASP A 310 19.17 16.42 16.34
CA ASP A 310 19.86 15.70 17.41
C ASP A 310 18.94 14.62 18.06
N LEU A 311 17.63 14.69 17.80
CA LEU A 311 16.65 13.67 18.16
C LEU A 311 15.66 13.44 17.05
N ILE A 312 15.49 12.18 16.64
CA ILE A 312 14.42 11.72 15.76
C ILE A 312 13.37 10.99 16.59
N ILE A 313 12.12 11.45 16.49
CA ILE A 313 10.97 10.81 17.13
C ILE A 313 10.18 10.09 16.04
N GLY A 314 10.39 8.78 15.88
CA GLY A 314 9.64 7.99 14.93
C GLY A 314 8.26 7.63 15.47
N VAL A 315 7.19 7.99 14.76
CA VAL A 315 5.81 7.65 15.13
C VAL A 315 5.22 6.74 14.05
N GLY A 316 5.10 5.46 14.36
CA GLY A 316 4.52 4.47 13.43
C GLY A 316 5.32 4.28 12.14
N THR A 317 6.60 4.63 12.12
CA THR A 317 7.49 4.42 10.97
C THR A 317 8.30 3.13 11.11
N ARG A 318 8.67 2.53 9.97
CA ARG A 318 9.53 1.34 9.91
C ARG A 318 10.97 1.66 9.54
N TYR A 319 11.30 2.92 9.30
CA TYR A 319 12.61 3.36 8.81
C TYR A 319 13.04 2.55 7.58
N SER A 320 12.21 2.61 6.52
CA SER A 320 12.54 1.99 5.24
C SER A 320 13.83 2.58 4.66
N ASP A 321 14.38 1.89 3.69
CA ASP A 321 15.57 2.36 2.97
C ASP A 321 15.37 3.78 2.40
N PHE A 322 14.20 4.07 1.86
CA PHE A 322 13.83 5.40 1.39
C PHE A 322 13.77 6.45 2.50
N THR A 323 13.16 6.14 3.65
CA THR A 323 13.07 7.08 4.77
C THR A 323 14.44 7.46 5.33
N THR A 324 15.40 6.53 5.29
CA THR A 324 16.76 6.76 5.78
C THR A 324 17.74 7.20 4.69
N ALA A 325 17.25 7.42 3.46
CA ALA A 325 18.09 7.67 2.28
C ALA A 325 19.26 6.67 2.22
N SER A 326 18.93 5.39 2.27
CA SER A 326 19.90 4.29 2.32
C SER A 326 20.97 4.49 3.42
N LYS A 327 20.54 4.97 4.59
CA LYS A 327 21.38 5.26 5.76
C LYS A 327 22.38 6.44 5.57
N THR A 328 22.07 7.35 4.67
CA THR A 328 22.84 8.60 4.50
C THR A 328 22.12 9.84 5.05
N GLN A 329 20.84 9.70 5.47
CA GLN A 329 20.08 10.73 6.19
C GLN A 329 20.52 10.83 7.66
N PHE A 330 20.05 11.84 8.37
CA PHE A 330 20.34 12.07 9.80
C PHE A 330 21.82 12.29 10.06
N LYS A 331 22.42 13.31 9.40
CA LYS A 331 23.87 13.52 9.34
C LYS A 331 24.51 14.02 10.65
N ASN A 332 23.69 14.54 11.58
CA ASN A 332 24.20 14.94 12.88
C ASN A 332 24.89 13.76 13.58
N PRO A 333 26.18 13.87 13.97
CA PRO A 333 26.89 12.76 14.63
C PRO A 333 26.29 12.37 15.99
N ASP A 334 25.60 13.30 16.65
CA ASP A 334 25.00 13.12 17.98
C ASP A 334 23.51 12.73 17.91
N VAL A 335 22.98 12.42 16.72
CA VAL A 335 21.58 12.04 16.57
C VAL A 335 21.23 10.82 17.39
N SER A 336 20.14 10.92 18.14
CA SER A 336 19.54 9.80 18.87
C SER A 336 18.09 9.59 18.44
N PHE A 337 17.50 8.46 18.83
CA PHE A 337 16.17 8.07 18.38
C PHE A 337 15.26 7.70 19.54
N VAL A 338 13.98 8.06 19.42
CA VAL A 338 12.85 7.56 20.19
C VAL A 338 11.85 6.98 19.21
N ASN A 339 11.50 5.71 19.31
CA ASN A 339 10.61 5.06 18.36
C ASN A 339 9.32 4.58 19.01
N ILE A 340 8.22 5.24 18.66
CA ILE A 340 6.86 4.84 19.01
C ILE A 340 6.36 3.89 17.92
N ASN A 341 6.21 2.61 18.25
CA ASN A 341 5.72 1.63 17.30
C ASN A 341 4.94 0.52 17.99
N ILE A 342 3.92 0.00 17.29
CA ILE A 342 3.11 -1.11 17.80
C ILE A 342 3.90 -2.42 17.91
N THR A 343 5.02 -2.56 17.15
CA THR A 343 5.85 -3.77 17.17
C THR A 343 7.22 -3.48 17.78
N PRO A 344 7.72 -4.36 18.69
CA PRO A 344 9.08 -4.25 19.20
C PRO A 344 10.15 -4.30 18.11
N PHE A 345 9.89 -5.07 17.04
CA PHE A 345 10.81 -5.22 15.89
C PHE A 345 11.13 -3.87 15.21
N ASP A 346 10.11 -3.03 15.01
CA ASP A 346 10.33 -1.71 14.39
C ASP A 346 10.77 -0.66 15.42
N ALA A 347 10.28 -0.76 16.66
CA ALA A 347 10.67 0.14 17.72
C ALA A 347 12.19 0.07 18.04
N ALA A 348 12.79 -1.12 17.92
CA ALA A 348 14.22 -1.33 18.19
C ALA A 348 15.17 -0.79 17.11
N LYS A 349 14.66 -0.41 15.94
CA LYS A 349 15.51 0.08 14.85
C LYS A 349 16.24 1.36 15.23
N GLN A 350 17.41 1.57 14.64
CA GLN A 350 18.27 2.76 14.84
C GLN A 350 18.78 2.88 16.30
N SER A 351 18.89 1.79 17.03
CA SER A 351 19.30 1.77 18.46
C SER A 351 18.48 2.73 19.34
N ALA A 352 17.20 2.87 19.00
CA ALA A 352 16.32 3.84 19.62
C ALA A 352 15.92 3.49 21.05
N GLU A 353 15.51 4.52 21.81
CA GLU A 353 14.65 4.32 22.97
C GLU A 353 13.28 3.80 22.48
N MET A 354 12.94 2.59 22.91
CA MET A 354 11.75 1.89 22.45
C MET A 354 10.51 2.31 23.23
N VAL A 355 9.49 2.80 22.53
CA VAL A 355 8.14 3.02 23.06
C VAL A 355 7.19 2.09 22.31
N VAL A 356 7.01 0.87 22.84
CA VAL A 356 6.15 -0.15 22.22
C VAL A 356 4.72 0.09 22.65
N ALA A 357 3.97 0.82 21.81
CA ALA A 357 2.60 1.23 22.10
C ALA A 357 1.83 1.55 20.81
N ASP A 358 0.50 1.70 20.93
CA ASP A 358 -0.33 2.35 19.92
C ASP A 358 0.09 3.84 19.80
N ALA A 359 0.14 4.37 18.59
CA ALA A 359 0.62 5.74 18.35
C ALA A 359 -0.28 6.80 19.01
N ARG A 360 -1.61 6.58 19.03
CA ARG A 360 -2.56 7.49 19.66
C ARG A 360 -2.35 7.55 21.18
N GLU A 361 -2.27 6.37 21.82
CA GLU A 361 -2.03 6.28 23.26
C GLU A 361 -0.69 6.94 23.67
N ALA A 362 0.34 6.75 22.85
CA ALA A 362 1.65 7.33 23.11
C ALA A 362 1.65 8.86 22.95
N LEU A 363 1.01 9.39 21.90
CA LEU A 363 0.94 10.84 21.67
C LEU A 363 0.12 11.55 22.75
N VAL A 364 -0.97 10.95 23.22
CA VAL A 364 -1.75 11.48 24.36
C VAL A 364 -0.87 11.56 25.61
N ALA A 365 -0.21 10.45 25.98
CA ALA A 365 0.65 10.42 27.16
C ALA A 365 1.83 11.40 27.08
N LEU A 366 2.46 11.51 25.90
CA LEU A 366 3.55 12.48 25.67
C LEU A 366 3.07 13.93 25.76
N THR A 367 1.86 14.23 25.27
CA THR A 367 1.27 15.57 25.34
C THR A 367 1.04 16.00 26.79
N GLU A 368 0.56 15.08 27.63
CA GLU A 368 0.38 15.32 29.07
C GLU A 368 1.71 15.57 29.79
N GLU A 369 2.72 14.72 29.57
CA GLU A 369 4.03 14.82 30.24
C GLU A 369 4.89 16.00 29.74
N LEU A 370 4.62 16.53 28.56
CA LEU A 370 5.35 17.64 27.93
C LEU A 370 4.53 18.93 27.85
N ALA A 371 3.49 19.08 28.67
CA ALA A 371 2.58 20.23 28.64
C ALA A 371 3.29 21.59 28.84
N ASP A 372 4.44 21.61 29.52
CA ASP A 372 5.27 22.78 29.76
C ASP A 372 6.48 22.91 28.80
N TYR A 373 6.62 21.99 27.83
CA TYR A 373 7.73 21.95 26.89
C TYR A 373 7.37 22.60 25.55
N ARG A 374 8.30 23.37 25.03
CA ARG A 374 8.25 23.88 23.66
C ARG A 374 9.67 24.06 23.14
N VAL A 375 9.88 23.83 21.84
CA VAL A 375 11.13 24.17 21.16
C VAL A 375 11.39 25.67 21.22
N ASP A 376 12.65 26.09 21.16
CA ASP A 376 13.00 27.50 21.28
C ASP A 376 12.58 28.34 20.05
N GLU A 377 12.64 29.67 20.21
CA GLU A 377 12.22 30.61 19.17
C GLU A 377 13.13 30.56 17.93
N ALA A 378 14.42 30.28 18.11
CA ALA A 378 15.37 30.17 17.01
C ALA A 378 15.07 28.98 16.11
N TYR A 379 14.77 27.83 16.72
CA TYR A 379 14.40 26.64 15.97
C TYR A 379 13.00 26.80 15.32
N THR A 380 12.07 27.45 16.00
CA THR A 380 10.75 27.80 15.41
C THR A 380 10.90 28.66 14.14
N ALA A 381 11.80 29.65 14.18
CA ALA A 381 12.09 30.51 13.02
C ALA A 381 12.76 29.73 11.87
N GLU A 382 13.67 28.80 12.19
CA GLU A 382 14.31 27.93 11.20
C GLU A 382 13.27 27.04 10.50
N ILE A 383 12.37 26.40 11.25
CA ILE A 383 11.28 25.58 10.71
C ILE A 383 10.42 26.38 9.74
N ALA A 384 10.04 27.59 10.11
CA ALA A 384 9.23 28.47 9.26
C ALA A 384 9.95 28.84 7.96
N ALA A 385 11.25 29.15 8.03
CA ALA A 385 12.05 29.49 6.85
C ALA A 385 12.21 28.30 5.88
N GLU A 386 12.49 27.11 6.40
CA GLU A 386 12.60 25.89 5.57
C GLU A 386 11.26 25.55 4.88
N ARG A 387 10.13 25.71 5.59
CA ARG A 387 8.79 25.50 5.03
C ARG A 387 8.46 26.49 3.91
N GLU A 388 8.72 27.78 4.13
CA GLU A 388 8.48 28.83 3.13
C GLU A 388 9.32 28.59 1.86
N ALA A 389 10.61 28.29 2.04
CA ALA A 389 11.50 27.97 0.92
C ALA A 389 11.03 26.75 0.13
N TRP A 390 10.54 25.72 0.82
CA TRP A 390 10.04 24.51 0.17
C TRP A 390 8.71 24.77 -0.55
N ALA A 391 7.77 25.47 0.06
CA ALA A 391 6.50 25.83 -0.57
C ALA A 391 6.71 26.60 -1.90
N ALA A 392 7.67 27.53 -1.94
CA ALA A 392 8.01 28.24 -3.17
C ALA A 392 8.53 27.28 -4.28
N LYS A 393 9.28 26.24 -3.92
CA LYS A 393 9.76 25.23 -4.88
C LYS A 393 8.62 24.33 -5.37
N VAL A 394 7.69 23.95 -4.51
CA VAL A 394 6.49 23.18 -4.90
C VAL A 394 5.69 23.96 -5.93
N GLU A 395 5.41 25.23 -5.69
CA GLU A 395 4.72 26.11 -6.64
C GLU A 395 5.46 26.22 -7.98
N GLN A 396 6.80 26.31 -7.97
CA GLN A 396 7.59 26.29 -9.19
C GLN A 396 7.45 24.98 -9.96
N CYS A 397 7.42 23.84 -9.27
CA CYS A 397 7.22 22.52 -9.89
C CYS A 397 5.83 22.36 -10.52
N TYR A 398 4.82 22.96 -9.90
CA TYR A 398 3.44 22.95 -10.42
C TYR A 398 3.22 23.84 -11.64
N HIS A 399 4.10 24.81 -11.86
CA HIS A 399 3.96 25.82 -12.91
C HIS A 399 5.24 25.95 -13.78
N VAL A 400 5.85 24.82 -14.12
CA VAL A 400 7.09 24.80 -14.93
C VAL A 400 6.88 25.38 -16.33
N GLY A 401 5.69 25.21 -16.92
CA GLY A 401 5.42 25.62 -18.30
C GLY A 401 6.19 24.79 -19.33
N ASN A 402 6.36 23.50 -19.08
CA ASN A 402 7.12 22.61 -19.94
C ASN A 402 6.44 22.45 -21.32
N ALA A 403 7.24 22.46 -22.38
CA ALA A 403 6.75 22.39 -23.76
C ALA A 403 7.68 21.55 -24.64
N PRO A 404 7.16 20.85 -25.65
CA PRO A 404 5.76 20.88 -26.16
C PRO A 404 4.76 20.06 -25.31
N LEU A 405 5.23 19.12 -24.50
CA LEU A 405 4.40 18.30 -23.63
C LEU A 405 4.52 18.80 -22.18
N PRO A 406 3.46 18.75 -21.37
CA PRO A 406 3.54 19.14 -19.96
C PRO A 406 4.45 18.20 -19.17
N ALA A 407 5.02 18.73 -18.10
CA ALA A 407 5.70 17.90 -17.10
C ALA A 407 4.67 17.15 -16.24
N GLN A 408 5.05 15.97 -15.74
CA GLN A 408 4.23 15.19 -14.79
C GLN A 408 3.85 16.03 -13.55
N THR A 409 4.75 16.89 -13.07
CA THR A 409 4.53 17.73 -11.90
C THR A 409 3.43 18.77 -12.08
N GLU A 410 3.22 19.26 -13.31
CA GLU A 410 2.13 20.19 -13.63
C GLU A 410 0.75 19.50 -13.55
N VAL A 411 0.67 18.22 -13.93
CA VAL A 411 -0.55 17.43 -13.75
C VAL A 411 -0.85 17.25 -12.26
N PHE A 412 0.17 17.03 -11.43
CA PHE A 412 -0.01 16.92 -9.97
C PHE A 412 -0.48 18.23 -9.35
N GLY A 413 0.06 19.36 -9.80
CA GLY A 413 -0.39 20.70 -9.38
C GLY A 413 -1.86 20.92 -9.71
N ALA A 414 -2.27 20.62 -10.94
CA ALA A 414 -3.66 20.74 -11.38
C ALA A 414 -4.61 19.84 -10.56
N LEU A 415 -4.21 18.60 -10.25
CA LEU A 415 -5.01 17.71 -9.39
C LEU A 415 -5.09 18.23 -7.95
N ASN A 416 -3.97 18.68 -7.38
CA ASN A 416 -3.93 19.18 -6.01
C ASN A 416 -4.78 20.45 -5.82
N GLU A 417 -4.91 21.26 -6.88
CA GLU A 417 -5.82 22.42 -6.93
C GLU A 417 -7.30 22.02 -6.99
N LEU A 418 -7.63 20.96 -7.74
CA LEU A 418 -9.01 20.62 -8.08
C LEU A 418 -9.66 19.60 -7.15
N MET A 419 -8.87 18.77 -6.47
CA MET A 419 -9.36 17.70 -5.58
C MET A 419 -9.80 18.26 -4.22
N GLY A 420 -10.90 17.72 -3.71
CA GLY A 420 -11.42 18.04 -2.37
C GLY A 420 -10.66 17.33 -1.25
N ASP A 421 -10.87 17.77 -0.01
CA ASP A 421 -10.18 17.21 1.17
C ASP A 421 -10.58 15.76 1.49
N GLU A 422 -11.74 15.31 1.03
CA GLU A 422 -12.25 13.94 1.19
C GLU A 422 -11.94 13.03 -0.01
N ASP A 423 -11.33 13.56 -1.08
CA ASP A 423 -10.96 12.79 -2.25
C ASP A 423 -9.66 12.02 -2.04
N VAL A 424 -9.45 10.96 -2.81
CA VAL A 424 -8.31 10.07 -2.64
C VAL A 424 -7.49 9.98 -3.93
N VAL A 425 -6.20 10.36 -3.86
CA VAL A 425 -5.24 10.08 -4.93
C VAL A 425 -4.54 8.74 -4.68
N ILE A 426 -4.50 7.89 -5.71
CA ILE A 426 -3.83 6.58 -5.65
C ILE A 426 -2.60 6.58 -6.55
N ASN A 427 -1.51 6.00 -6.05
CA ASN A 427 -0.29 5.74 -6.81
C ASN A 427 0.44 4.52 -6.23
N ALA A 428 1.34 3.90 -6.99
CA ALA A 428 2.10 2.75 -6.52
C ALA A 428 3.52 2.68 -7.06
N ALA A 429 3.71 2.73 -8.38
CA ALA A 429 5.01 2.46 -8.99
C ALA A 429 5.46 3.57 -9.95
N GLY A 430 6.72 3.52 -10.35
CA GLY A 430 7.33 4.49 -11.25
C GLY A 430 7.87 5.74 -10.55
N SER A 431 7.86 6.89 -11.23
CA SER A 431 8.27 8.19 -10.67
C SER A 431 7.22 8.81 -9.76
N MET A 432 5.94 8.49 -9.99
CA MET A 432 4.82 9.11 -9.30
C MET A 432 4.88 9.06 -7.77
N PRO A 433 5.18 7.91 -7.11
CA PRO A 433 5.29 7.90 -5.65
C PRO A 433 6.38 8.83 -5.12
N GLY A 434 7.50 8.93 -5.84
CA GLY A 434 8.60 9.82 -5.45
C GLY A 434 8.18 11.28 -5.54
N ASP A 435 7.72 11.69 -6.69
CA ASP A 435 7.33 13.07 -6.95
C ASP A 435 6.13 13.50 -6.11
N LEU A 436 5.14 12.61 -5.92
CA LEU A 436 3.98 12.88 -5.08
C LEU A 436 4.34 12.96 -3.59
N GLN A 437 5.30 12.16 -3.09
CA GLN A 437 5.75 12.35 -1.70
C GLN A 437 6.34 13.74 -1.50
N ALA A 438 7.15 14.21 -2.44
CA ALA A 438 7.75 15.52 -2.37
C ALA A 438 6.70 16.66 -2.49
N LEU A 439 5.82 16.57 -3.48
CA LEU A 439 5.02 17.70 -3.94
C LEU A 439 3.56 17.71 -3.44
N TRP A 440 2.93 16.52 -3.20
CA TRP A 440 1.50 16.45 -2.87
C TRP A 440 1.20 17.12 -1.53
N GLN A 441 0.30 18.09 -1.53
CA GLN A 441 -0.14 18.85 -0.36
C GLN A 441 -1.37 18.18 0.26
N ALA A 442 -1.15 17.11 1.04
CA ALA A 442 -2.22 16.38 1.70
C ALA A 442 -2.77 17.15 2.92
N LYS A 443 -4.08 17.34 2.99
CA LYS A 443 -4.78 17.98 4.11
C LYS A 443 -5.36 16.99 5.10
N THR A 444 -5.64 15.78 4.65
CA THR A 444 -6.20 14.70 5.48
C THR A 444 -5.44 13.39 5.27
N PRO A 445 -5.48 12.47 6.24
CA PRO A 445 -4.80 11.18 6.14
C PRO A 445 -5.37 10.25 5.06
N ILE A 446 -6.54 10.56 4.52
CA ILE A 446 -7.19 9.75 3.48
C ILE A 446 -6.81 10.17 2.06
N GLN A 447 -6.36 11.41 1.87
CA GLN A 447 -6.08 11.96 0.54
C GLN A 447 -4.96 11.26 -0.23
N TYR A 448 -4.07 10.54 0.46
CA TYR A 448 -2.91 9.92 -0.17
C TYR A 448 -2.88 8.40 0.05
N HIS A 449 -3.18 7.66 -1.01
CA HIS A 449 -3.12 6.20 -1.01
C HIS A 449 -1.94 5.72 -1.84
N VAL A 450 -0.93 5.15 -1.20
CA VAL A 450 0.25 4.63 -1.89
C VAL A 450 0.50 3.16 -1.54
N GLU A 451 0.81 2.35 -2.53
CA GLU A 451 1.47 1.05 -2.36
C GLU A 451 2.94 1.22 -2.75
N TYR A 452 3.80 1.36 -1.77
CA TYR A 452 5.20 1.68 -1.99
C TYR A 452 6.17 0.65 -1.41
N ALA A 453 5.80 -0.06 -0.36
CA ALA A 453 6.70 -0.98 0.32
C ALA A 453 7.08 -2.19 -0.54
N PHE A 454 6.19 -2.64 -1.42
CA PHE A 454 6.46 -3.68 -2.41
C PHE A 454 6.57 -3.10 -3.82
N SER A 455 5.96 -1.94 -4.05
CA SER A 455 6.01 -1.15 -5.30
C SER A 455 5.57 -1.96 -6.53
N CYS A 456 4.40 -2.61 -6.41
CA CYS A 456 3.91 -3.51 -7.43
C CYS A 456 3.28 -2.73 -8.59
N MET A 457 3.91 -2.77 -9.77
CA MET A 457 3.33 -2.20 -10.98
C MET A 457 1.99 -2.86 -11.32
N GLY A 458 1.02 -2.07 -11.76
CA GLY A 458 -0.34 -2.51 -12.05
C GLY A 458 -1.30 -2.47 -10.84
N TYR A 459 -0.79 -2.20 -9.62
CA TYR A 459 -1.62 -2.06 -8.43
C TYR A 459 -2.66 -0.94 -8.57
N GLU A 460 -2.32 0.15 -9.21
CA GLU A 460 -3.12 1.38 -9.30
C GLU A 460 -4.52 1.13 -9.86
N VAL A 461 -4.63 0.26 -10.87
CA VAL A 461 -5.91 0.00 -11.56
C VAL A 461 -6.90 -0.74 -10.67
N PRO A 462 -6.62 -1.93 -10.11
CA PRO A 462 -7.52 -2.61 -9.18
C PRO A 462 -7.69 -1.88 -7.85
N ALA A 463 -6.67 -1.15 -7.38
CA ALA A 463 -6.74 -0.41 -6.12
C ALA A 463 -7.84 0.65 -6.12
N ALA A 464 -8.07 1.30 -7.26
CA ALA A 464 -9.14 2.30 -7.41
C ALA A 464 -10.51 1.73 -7.02
N MET A 465 -10.82 0.51 -7.46
CA MET A 465 -12.04 -0.20 -7.06
C MET A 465 -12.07 -0.46 -5.55
N GLY A 466 -10.97 -0.94 -4.96
CA GLY A 466 -10.89 -1.22 -3.53
C GLY A 466 -11.09 0.02 -2.66
N VAL A 467 -10.48 1.14 -3.04
CA VAL A 467 -10.66 2.43 -2.36
C VAL A 467 -12.09 2.92 -2.49
N LYS A 468 -12.69 2.86 -3.69
CA LYS A 468 -14.07 3.31 -3.91
C LYS A 468 -15.09 2.48 -3.14
N LEU A 469 -14.90 1.16 -3.05
CA LEU A 469 -15.73 0.28 -2.22
C LEU A 469 -15.65 0.63 -0.73
N ALA A 470 -14.49 1.06 -0.25
CA ALA A 470 -14.29 1.49 1.14
C ALA A 470 -14.82 2.92 1.40
N ARG A 471 -14.79 3.79 0.40
CA ARG A 471 -15.18 5.20 0.48
C ARG A 471 -16.11 5.59 -0.69
N PRO A 472 -17.35 5.12 -0.69
CA PRO A 472 -18.26 5.30 -1.83
C PRO A 472 -18.60 6.77 -2.13
N GLN A 473 -18.43 7.67 -1.16
CA GLN A 473 -18.76 9.10 -1.31
C GLN A 473 -17.58 9.96 -1.83
N SER A 474 -16.33 9.48 -1.69
CA SER A 474 -15.15 10.21 -2.16
C SER A 474 -14.96 10.09 -3.66
N GLU A 475 -14.44 11.13 -4.32
CA GLU A 475 -13.84 10.94 -5.63
C GLU A 475 -12.52 10.19 -5.46
N VAL A 476 -12.33 9.17 -6.29
CA VAL A 476 -11.15 8.32 -6.27
C VAL A 476 -10.41 8.50 -7.58
N VAL A 477 -9.20 9.05 -7.48
CA VAL A 477 -8.34 9.38 -8.61
C VAL A 477 -7.11 8.49 -8.60
N SER A 478 -6.99 7.60 -9.56
CA SER A 478 -5.84 6.70 -9.69
C SER A 478 -4.89 7.22 -10.76
N ILE A 479 -3.70 7.67 -10.36
CA ILE A 479 -2.66 8.11 -11.28
C ILE A 479 -1.83 6.89 -11.67
N VAL A 480 -1.74 6.62 -12.96
CA VAL A 480 -1.03 5.45 -13.49
C VAL A 480 -0.21 5.82 -14.73
N GLY A 481 1.04 5.38 -14.76
CA GLY A 481 1.88 5.50 -15.95
C GLY A 481 1.56 4.40 -16.97
N ASP A 482 1.87 4.67 -18.24
CA ASP A 482 1.64 3.73 -19.34
C ASP A 482 2.29 2.36 -19.12
N GLY A 483 3.47 2.31 -18.49
CA GLY A 483 4.14 1.06 -18.13
C GLY A 483 3.41 0.25 -17.08
N SER A 484 2.95 0.90 -16.00
CA SER A 484 2.19 0.25 -14.92
C SER A 484 0.80 -0.17 -15.41
N TYR A 485 0.12 0.67 -16.18
CA TYR A 485 -1.15 0.36 -16.80
C TYR A 485 -1.11 -0.95 -17.60
N GLN A 486 -0.10 -1.13 -18.45
CA GLN A 486 0.02 -2.32 -19.30
C GLN A 486 0.27 -3.62 -18.53
N MET A 487 0.62 -3.56 -17.23
CA MET A 487 0.81 -4.76 -16.40
C MET A 487 -0.51 -5.39 -15.94
N LEU A 488 -1.55 -4.59 -15.65
CA LEU A 488 -2.80 -5.12 -15.12
C LEU A 488 -4.04 -4.25 -15.51
N PRO A 489 -4.29 -3.99 -16.81
CA PRO A 489 -5.38 -3.11 -17.24
C PRO A 489 -6.77 -3.76 -17.19
N MET A 490 -6.86 -5.10 -17.15
CA MET A 490 -8.10 -5.83 -17.33
C MET A 490 -9.15 -5.58 -16.22
N GLU A 491 -8.74 -5.10 -15.06
CA GLU A 491 -9.67 -4.75 -13.99
C GLU A 491 -10.53 -3.51 -14.30
N LEU A 492 -10.20 -2.75 -15.36
CA LEU A 492 -11.11 -1.74 -15.92
C LEU A 492 -12.45 -2.36 -16.32
N ALA A 493 -12.44 -3.58 -16.88
CA ALA A 493 -13.66 -4.29 -17.22
C ALA A 493 -14.48 -4.68 -15.99
N THR A 494 -13.83 -4.99 -14.87
CA THR A 494 -14.50 -5.27 -13.59
C THR A 494 -15.18 -4.00 -13.07
N VAL A 495 -14.46 -2.88 -13.07
CA VAL A 495 -14.98 -1.58 -12.66
C VAL A 495 -16.19 -1.17 -13.50
N ALA A 496 -16.11 -1.34 -14.82
CA ALA A 496 -17.21 -1.04 -15.75
C ALA A 496 -18.41 -1.96 -15.51
N GLN A 497 -18.18 -3.27 -15.31
CA GLN A 497 -19.23 -4.26 -15.04
C GLN A 497 -20.00 -3.95 -13.75
N GLU A 498 -19.29 -3.58 -12.70
CA GLU A 498 -19.88 -3.31 -11.39
C GLU A 498 -20.45 -1.87 -11.28
N GLY A 499 -20.32 -1.06 -12.33
CA GLY A 499 -20.80 0.33 -12.32
C GLY A 499 -20.12 1.21 -11.30
N ILE A 500 -18.84 0.94 -10.98
CA ILE A 500 -18.08 1.66 -9.96
C ILE A 500 -17.46 2.92 -10.58
N LYS A 501 -17.84 4.10 -10.07
CA LYS A 501 -17.27 5.37 -10.52
C LYS A 501 -15.87 5.57 -9.93
N VAL A 502 -14.87 5.66 -10.79
CA VAL A 502 -13.48 6.03 -10.47
C VAL A 502 -12.90 6.87 -11.60
N ILE A 503 -11.90 7.69 -11.32
CA ILE A 503 -11.19 8.50 -12.31
C ILE A 503 -9.76 7.95 -12.41
N TYR A 504 -9.38 7.53 -13.61
CA TYR A 504 -8.01 7.16 -13.92
C TYR A 504 -7.32 8.33 -14.62
N VAL A 505 -6.14 8.71 -14.16
CA VAL A 505 -5.27 9.69 -14.83
C VAL A 505 -4.10 8.92 -15.40
N LEU A 506 -4.12 8.68 -16.71
CA LEU A 506 -3.06 7.97 -17.41
C LEU A 506 -2.03 8.96 -17.94
N LEU A 507 -0.81 8.87 -17.38
CA LEU A 507 0.34 9.63 -17.85
C LEU A 507 1.12 8.80 -18.85
N GLN A 508 1.06 9.17 -20.13
CA GLN A 508 1.75 8.46 -21.20
C GLN A 508 3.06 9.15 -21.55
N ASN A 509 4.18 8.44 -21.38
CA ASN A 509 5.50 8.92 -21.77
C ASN A 509 6.30 7.91 -22.60
N TYR A 510 5.65 6.84 -23.04
CA TYR A 510 6.16 5.79 -23.92
C TYR A 510 7.39 5.04 -23.35
N GLY A 511 7.36 4.72 -22.07
CA GLY A 511 8.39 3.90 -21.44
C GLY A 511 8.31 3.84 -19.91
N PHE A 512 9.33 3.22 -19.36
CA PHE A 512 9.56 3.18 -17.91
C PHE A 512 10.43 4.37 -17.48
N ALA A 513 9.85 5.58 -17.44
CA ALA A 513 10.57 6.85 -17.24
C ALA A 513 11.47 6.84 -16.00
N SER A 514 10.97 6.40 -14.85
CA SER A 514 11.72 6.31 -13.59
C SER A 514 12.94 5.39 -13.71
N ILE A 515 12.74 4.19 -14.27
CA ILE A 515 13.84 3.22 -14.47
C ILE A 515 14.79 3.71 -15.55
N GLY A 516 14.30 4.44 -16.56
CA GLY A 516 15.15 5.07 -17.57
C GLY A 516 16.10 6.11 -16.95
N ALA A 517 15.58 7.00 -16.11
CA ALA A 517 16.39 7.99 -15.39
C ALA A 517 17.39 7.33 -14.44
N LEU A 518 16.95 6.30 -13.69
CA LEU A 518 17.83 5.52 -12.83
C LEU A 518 18.95 4.82 -13.64
N SER A 519 18.61 4.15 -14.75
CA SER A 519 19.54 3.50 -15.66
C SER A 519 20.60 4.49 -16.17
N GLU A 520 20.17 5.67 -16.59
CA GLU A 520 21.06 6.73 -17.06
C GLU A 520 22.03 7.19 -15.96
N SER A 521 21.54 7.44 -14.75
CA SER A 521 22.36 7.84 -13.61
C SER A 521 23.34 6.75 -13.13
N ARG A 522 23.13 5.49 -13.54
CA ARG A 522 24.02 4.35 -13.27
C ARG A 522 24.87 3.96 -14.49
N GLY A 523 24.92 4.81 -15.52
CA GLY A 523 25.76 4.66 -16.70
C GLY A 523 25.23 3.70 -17.76
N SER A 524 23.96 3.25 -17.65
CA SER A 524 23.33 2.29 -18.57
C SER A 524 22.44 2.93 -19.64
N GLN A 525 22.49 4.26 -19.83
CA GLN A 525 22.00 5.03 -20.97
C GLN A 525 20.53 4.76 -21.36
N ARG A 526 19.64 4.51 -20.38
CA ARG A 526 18.22 4.16 -20.60
C ARG A 526 17.98 2.89 -21.42
N PHE A 527 18.94 1.98 -21.48
CA PHE A 527 18.82 0.74 -22.25
C PHE A 527 17.60 -0.07 -21.85
N GLY A 528 16.76 -0.43 -22.83
CA GLY A 528 15.58 -1.28 -22.64
C GLY A 528 14.42 -0.64 -21.86
N THR A 529 14.36 0.70 -21.71
CA THR A 529 13.34 1.40 -20.94
C THR A 529 12.38 2.25 -21.76
N LYS A 530 12.59 2.33 -23.09
CA LYS A 530 11.75 3.10 -24.01
C LYS A 530 10.91 2.16 -24.90
N TYR A 531 9.66 2.52 -25.16
CA TYR A 531 8.81 1.80 -26.11
C TYR A 531 9.12 2.28 -27.51
N ARG A 532 9.80 1.44 -28.29
CA ARG A 532 10.22 1.73 -29.66
C ARG A 532 9.86 0.58 -30.58
N GLN A 533 9.42 0.91 -31.80
CA GLN A 533 9.21 -0.07 -32.84
C GLN A 533 10.57 -0.52 -33.39
N ARG A 534 10.88 -1.80 -33.28
CA ARG A 534 12.15 -2.33 -33.72
C ARG A 534 12.26 -2.30 -35.25
N ALA A 535 13.12 -1.46 -35.74
CA ALA A 535 13.40 -1.31 -37.19
C ALA A 535 14.82 -1.77 -37.58
N GLY A 536 15.46 -2.59 -36.73
CA GLY A 536 16.79 -3.15 -36.98
C GLY A 536 17.95 -2.44 -36.30
N GLY A 537 17.69 -1.42 -35.49
CA GLY A 537 18.71 -0.65 -34.78
C GLY A 537 19.01 -1.12 -33.34
N SER A 538 19.77 -0.33 -32.62
CA SER A 538 20.09 -0.49 -31.22
C SER A 538 18.87 -0.12 -30.33
N HIS A 539 18.77 -0.72 -29.14
CA HIS A 539 17.80 -0.30 -28.12
C HIS A 539 18.04 1.10 -27.53
N LEU A 540 19.13 1.77 -27.93
CA LEU A 540 19.48 3.12 -27.50
C LEU A 540 19.05 4.21 -28.49
N GLU A 541 18.59 3.86 -29.69
CA GLU A 541 18.26 4.83 -30.72
C GLU A 541 17.00 5.62 -30.39
N ASP A 542 17.13 6.92 -30.24
CA ASP A 542 16.02 7.83 -29.94
C ASP A 542 15.18 8.21 -31.17
N ASN A 543 15.71 7.96 -32.37
CA ASN A 543 15.08 8.28 -33.66
C ASN A 543 14.12 7.18 -34.15
N GLU A 544 13.96 6.11 -33.40
CA GLU A 544 13.06 5.03 -33.76
C GLU A 544 11.59 5.46 -33.55
N ARG A 545 10.75 4.96 -34.44
CA ARG A 545 9.31 5.17 -34.32
C ARG A 545 8.81 4.62 -32.97
N ILE A 546 8.03 5.42 -32.23
CA ILE A 546 7.39 4.99 -31.00
C ILE A 546 6.46 3.80 -31.30
N ALA A 547 6.50 2.77 -30.46
CA ALA A 547 5.59 1.64 -30.56
C ALA A 547 4.14 2.11 -30.33
N GLY A 548 3.30 1.86 -31.31
CA GLY A 548 1.91 2.36 -31.29
C GLY A 548 0.97 1.47 -30.49
N VAL A 549 1.03 1.53 -29.16
CA VAL A 549 -0.05 1.02 -28.33
C VAL A 549 -1.02 2.19 -28.10
N ASP A 550 -2.21 2.10 -28.67
CA ASP A 550 -3.30 3.04 -28.40
C ASP A 550 -3.96 2.67 -27.08
N ILE A 551 -3.45 3.25 -25.99
CA ILE A 551 -3.94 2.96 -24.64
C ILE A 551 -5.35 3.53 -24.45
N ALA A 552 -5.67 4.67 -25.06
CA ALA A 552 -7.00 5.26 -25.00
C ALA A 552 -8.04 4.31 -25.63
N ALA A 553 -7.77 3.77 -26.82
CA ALA A 553 -8.62 2.76 -27.45
C ALA A 553 -8.70 1.46 -26.62
N ASN A 554 -7.60 1.02 -26.02
CA ASN A 554 -7.59 -0.14 -25.14
C ASN A 554 -8.51 0.07 -23.93
N ALA A 555 -8.43 1.21 -23.24
CA ALA A 555 -9.31 1.53 -22.12
C ALA A 555 -10.79 1.59 -22.54
N ARG A 556 -11.10 2.20 -23.69
CA ARG A 556 -12.46 2.19 -24.26
C ARG A 556 -12.97 0.77 -24.52
N SER A 557 -12.10 -0.13 -24.96
CA SER A 557 -12.46 -1.55 -25.21
C SER A 557 -12.84 -2.30 -23.94
N TRP A 558 -12.41 -1.85 -22.78
CA TRP A 558 -12.79 -2.39 -21.46
C TRP A 558 -14.08 -1.76 -20.90
N GLY A 559 -14.72 -0.82 -21.63
CA GLY A 559 -15.97 -0.19 -21.21
C GLY A 559 -15.81 1.09 -20.39
N ILE A 560 -14.60 1.66 -20.34
CA ILE A 560 -14.28 2.92 -19.64
C ILE A 560 -14.47 4.09 -20.62
N ASP A 561 -15.05 5.18 -20.14
CA ASP A 561 -15.07 6.43 -20.88
C ASP A 561 -13.67 7.06 -20.89
N VAL A 562 -13.23 7.61 -22.02
CA VAL A 562 -11.89 8.18 -22.15
C VAL A 562 -11.97 9.59 -22.71
N ILE A 563 -11.36 10.53 -21.99
CA ILE A 563 -11.14 11.92 -22.41
C ILE A 563 -9.64 12.11 -22.66
N GLU A 564 -9.27 12.54 -23.85
CA GLU A 564 -7.89 12.85 -24.21
C GLU A 564 -7.64 14.34 -24.02
N ALA A 565 -6.54 14.71 -23.35
CA ALA A 565 -6.16 16.08 -23.06
C ALA A 565 -4.77 16.40 -23.64
N ASN A 566 -4.63 17.52 -24.32
CA ASN A 566 -3.40 17.97 -24.97
C ASN A 566 -2.75 19.14 -24.20
N GLY A 567 -2.62 19.01 -22.91
CA GLY A 567 -2.02 20.00 -22.02
C GLY A 567 -2.83 20.24 -20.76
N ILE A 568 -2.34 21.09 -19.89
CA ILE A 568 -2.89 21.27 -18.53
C ILE A 568 -4.28 21.88 -18.51
N GLU A 569 -4.57 22.85 -19.37
CA GLU A 569 -5.92 23.46 -19.39
C GLU A 569 -6.99 22.48 -19.85
N GLU A 570 -6.72 21.70 -20.92
CA GLU A 570 -7.65 20.65 -21.35
C GLU A 570 -7.76 19.54 -20.29
N PHE A 571 -6.67 19.22 -19.58
CA PHE A 571 -6.68 18.29 -18.47
C PHE A 571 -7.60 18.76 -17.34
N LYS A 572 -7.55 20.03 -16.94
CA LYS A 572 -8.43 20.60 -15.91
C LYS A 572 -9.90 20.49 -16.30
N GLU A 573 -10.24 20.77 -17.56
CA GLU A 573 -11.62 20.61 -18.06
C GLU A 573 -12.04 19.13 -18.14
N ALA A 574 -11.15 18.26 -18.57
CA ALA A 574 -11.38 16.81 -18.57
C ALA A 574 -11.64 16.27 -17.15
N TYR A 575 -10.89 16.77 -16.16
CA TYR A 575 -11.10 16.38 -14.75
C TYR A 575 -12.49 16.82 -14.25
N LYS A 576 -12.88 18.05 -14.50
CA LYS A 576 -14.25 18.54 -14.14
C LYS A 576 -15.34 17.71 -14.80
N ALA A 577 -15.16 17.35 -16.06
CA ALA A 577 -16.10 16.48 -16.78
C ALA A 577 -16.16 15.06 -16.19
N ALA A 578 -15.01 14.49 -15.82
CA ALA A 578 -14.93 13.18 -15.17
C ALA A 578 -15.59 13.18 -13.77
N VAL A 579 -15.42 14.25 -12.99
CA VAL A 579 -16.11 14.41 -11.70
C VAL A 579 -17.63 14.49 -11.88
N ALA A 580 -18.11 15.18 -12.92
CA ALA A 580 -19.52 15.31 -13.22
C ALA A 580 -20.17 14.03 -13.80
N SER A 581 -19.35 13.09 -14.28
CA SER A 581 -19.82 11.79 -14.81
C SER A 581 -20.22 10.86 -13.67
N ASP A 582 -21.17 9.97 -13.93
CA ASP A 582 -21.54 8.85 -13.05
C ASP A 582 -20.81 7.54 -13.41
N ARG A 583 -19.95 7.56 -14.43
CA ARG A 583 -19.23 6.41 -14.97
C ARG A 583 -17.73 6.50 -14.67
N ALA A 584 -17.09 5.35 -14.67
CA ALA A 584 -15.62 5.29 -14.65
C ALA A 584 -15.04 5.99 -15.89
N THR A 585 -14.12 6.92 -15.66
CA THR A 585 -13.54 7.74 -16.72
C THR A 585 -12.03 7.72 -16.64
N MET A 586 -11.36 7.59 -17.77
CA MET A 586 -9.91 7.78 -17.89
C MET A 586 -9.62 9.11 -18.57
N ILE A 587 -8.78 9.90 -17.95
CA ILE A 587 -8.16 11.08 -18.57
C ILE A 587 -6.80 10.65 -19.07
N HIS A 588 -6.60 10.66 -20.38
CA HIS A 588 -5.36 10.33 -21.03
C HIS A 588 -4.61 11.62 -21.38
N ILE A 589 -3.37 11.74 -20.90
CA ILE A 589 -2.50 12.88 -21.19
C ILE A 589 -1.08 12.40 -21.48
N GLU A 590 -0.49 12.92 -22.56
CA GLU A 590 0.93 12.71 -22.82
C GLU A 590 1.76 13.69 -22.00
N THR A 591 2.84 13.17 -21.38
CA THR A 591 3.80 13.94 -20.60
C THR A 591 5.22 13.78 -21.11
N ASP A 592 6.06 14.76 -20.85
CA ASP A 592 7.45 14.72 -21.26
C ASP A 592 8.22 13.66 -20.46
N LEU A 593 8.80 12.67 -21.18
CA LEU A 593 9.67 11.64 -20.60
C LEU A 593 10.89 12.21 -19.89
N MET A 594 11.39 13.36 -20.35
CA MET A 594 12.58 14.05 -19.86
C MET A 594 12.24 15.28 -19.02
N GLY A 595 10.98 15.43 -18.64
CA GLY A 595 10.51 16.56 -17.84
C GLY A 595 11.28 16.71 -16.51
N PRO A 596 11.30 17.93 -15.95
CA PRO A 596 12.05 18.20 -14.73
C PRO A 596 11.53 17.36 -13.55
N ASN A 597 12.47 16.82 -12.78
CA ASN A 597 12.17 16.13 -11.53
C ASN A 597 12.05 17.13 -10.37
N PRO A 598 11.24 16.86 -9.34
CA PRO A 598 11.22 17.66 -8.12
C PRO A 598 12.63 17.77 -7.50
N PRO A 599 13.01 18.92 -6.97
CA PRO A 599 14.22 19.04 -6.16
C PRO A 599 14.05 18.40 -4.77
N GLY A 600 15.14 18.27 -4.02
CA GLY A 600 15.11 17.89 -2.59
C GLY A 600 15.26 16.41 -2.31
N SER A 601 15.36 15.56 -3.33
CA SER A 601 15.62 14.13 -3.13
C SER A 601 16.98 13.88 -2.46
N SER A 602 17.03 12.88 -1.58
CA SER A 602 18.27 12.38 -1.00
C SER A 602 18.78 11.15 -1.75
N TRP A 603 20.00 10.73 -1.42
CA TRP A 603 20.64 9.60 -2.09
C TRP A 603 19.88 8.29 -1.88
N TRP A 604 19.96 7.42 -2.90
CA TRP A 604 19.45 6.06 -2.87
C TRP A 604 20.50 5.07 -3.35
N ASP A 605 20.75 4.03 -2.54
CA ASP A 605 21.75 3.00 -2.83
C ASP A 605 21.25 2.05 -3.91
N VAL A 606 21.67 2.32 -5.14
CA VAL A 606 21.51 1.39 -6.26
C VAL A 606 22.90 1.09 -6.80
N ALA A 607 23.30 -0.17 -6.72
CA ALA A 607 24.62 -0.61 -7.12
C ALA A 607 24.95 -0.29 -8.58
N VAL A 608 26.20 0.05 -8.84
CA VAL A 608 26.76 0.27 -10.18
C VAL A 608 27.75 -0.86 -10.48
N SER A 609 27.83 -1.27 -11.74
CA SER A 609 28.79 -2.29 -12.19
C SER A 609 30.22 -1.87 -11.87
N GLN A 610 30.94 -2.71 -11.14
CA GLN A 610 32.32 -2.42 -10.71
C GLN A 610 33.33 -2.48 -11.85
N VAL A 611 33.01 -3.21 -12.91
CA VAL A 611 33.82 -3.36 -14.11
C VAL A 611 32.95 -3.14 -15.33
N SER A 612 33.38 -2.28 -16.25
CA SER A 612 32.69 -2.01 -17.52
C SER A 612 33.68 -1.44 -18.52
N GLU A 613 33.48 -1.75 -19.82
CA GLU A 613 34.16 -1.07 -20.93
C GLU A 613 33.48 0.26 -21.30
N LEU A 614 32.31 0.55 -20.72
CA LEU A 614 31.57 1.80 -20.95
C LEU A 614 32.06 2.91 -20.02
N GLU A 615 32.53 4.00 -20.59
CA GLU A 615 33.00 5.18 -19.85
C GLU A 615 31.90 5.75 -18.93
N SER A 616 30.64 5.77 -19.41
CA SER A 616 29.50 6.20 -18.61
C SER A 616 29.31 5.38 -17.32
N THR A 617 29.53 4.06 -17.39
CA THR A 617 29.43 3.17 -16.21
C THR A 617 30.63 3.33 -15.29
N GLN A 618 31.82 3.56 -15.83
CA GLN A 618 33.03 3.80 -15.01
C GLN A 618 32.87 5.08 -14.18
N HIS A 619 32.45 6.19 -14.79
CA HIS A 619 32.15 7.44 -14.07
C HIS A 619 31.03 7.27 -13.04
N ALA A 620 29.94 6.60 -13.40
CA ALA A 620 28.85 6.33 -12.45
C ALA A 620 29.31 5.50 -11.25
N TYR A 621 30.29 4.59 -11.41
CA TYR A 621 30.87 3.83 -10.31
C TYR A 621 31.73 4.69 -9.39
N GLU A 622 32.51 5.63 -9.93
CA GLU A 622 33.30 6.59 -9.14
C GLU A 622 32.36 7.47 -8.28
N ASP A 623 31.29 7.98 -8.88
CA ASP A 623 30.26 8.75 -8.18
C ASP A 623 29.59 7.91 -7.07
N TYR A 624 29.20 6.68 -7.38
CA TYR A 624 28.61 5.76 -6.41
C TYR A 624 29.54 5.52 -5.21
N GLN A 625 30.84 5.30 -5.45
CA GLN A 625 31.80 5.12 -4.36
C GLN A 625 31.97 6.36 -3.48
N ARG A 626 31.88 7.56 -4.08
CA ARG A 626 31.92 8.83 -3.34
C ARG A 626 30.66 9.01 -2.49
N ASP A 627 29.50 8.84 -3.11
CA ASP A 627 28.20 9.13 -2.51
C ASP A 627 27.77 8.10 -1.46
N ARG A 628 28.34 6.90 -1.50
CA ARG A 628 28.15 5.86 -0.50
C ARG A 628 28.91 6.12 0.82
N LYS A 629 29.96 6.93 0.83
CA LYS A 629 30.80 7.16 2.02
C LYS A 629 30.04 7.61 3.27
N PRO A 630 28.99 8.44 3.17
CA PRO A 630 28.20 8.86 4.34
C PRO A 630 27.33 7.77 4.96
N GLN A 631 27.19 6.59 4.33
CA GLN A 631 26.39 5.50 4.91
C GLN A 631 26.93 5.13 6.29
N ARG A 632 26.05 5.02 7.26
CA ARG A 632 26.42 4.67 8.63
C ARG A 632 25.38 3.81 9.32
N HIS A 633 25.80 3.14 10.36
CA HIS A 633 24.90 2.57 11.35
C HIS A 633 24.66 3.59 12.45
N TYR A 634 23.41 3.74 12.88
CA TYR A 634 23.02 4.58 14.01
C TYR A 634 23.11 3.72 15.28
N LEU A 635 24.13 3.95 16.10
CA LEU A 635 24.43 3.16 17.30
C LEU A 635 24.27 4.01 18.57
#